data_cf3ea37cc4bfe518c99331de470adeaa
#
_entry.id   cf3ea37cc4bfe518c99331de470adeaa
#
_cell.length_a   1.000
_cell.length_b   1.000
_cell.length_c   1.000
_cell.angle_alpha   90.00
_cell.angle_beta   90.00
_cell.angle_gamma   90.00
#
_symmetry.space_group_name_H-M   'P 1'
#
loop_
_entity.id
_entity.type
_entity.pdbx_description
1 polymer ?
#
loop_
_entity_poly.entity_id
_entity_poly.type
_entity_poly.pdbx_seq_one_letter_code
_entity_poly.pdbx_strand_id
1 'polypeptide(L)'
;MTVKEAMTRRGAESEQAMLDAARDILAERGLEGLSMRSVADRVGVTATAIYRYFPGKEALVSRVVERGFQRFGEYLRDAGERHPHGSLERINALGEAYLRFALENQAYFRVLFSLDHSDRQAIEDLPDGGGHGLLRRAVVEAMEAGVMRRADPETVAMYLWSVTHGLVTLSLTCRIDECPEFRHGPVTGPVDLFAAFGSFVRDGLATRAAGSGGERNEGGA
;
A
#
# COMPACT_ATOMS: atom_id res chain seq x y z
N MET A 1 -25.41 28.16 -1.04
CA MET A 1 -24.00 28.18 -0.59
C MET A 1 -23.73 29.51 0.07
N THR A 2 -23.43 29.51 1.36
CA THR A 2 -23.15 30.72 2.13
C THR A 2 -21.73 31.22 1.90
N VAL A 3 -21.44 32.50 2.17
CA VAL A 3 -20.09 33.08 2.07
C VAL A 3 -19.09 32.30 2.94
N LYS A 4 -19.53 31.84 4.12
CA LYS A 4 -18.71 31.04 5.05
C LYS A 4 -18.32 29.69 4.43
N GLU A 5 -19.24 29.00 3.80
CA GLU A 5 -18.99 27.71 3.09
C GLU A 5 -17.99 27.90 1.92
N ALA A 6 -18.15 28.99 1.16
CA ALA A 6 -17.24 29.33 0.07
C ALA A 6 -15.81 29.64 0.56
N MET A 7 -15.65 30.33 1.69
CA MET A 7 -14.34 30.62 2.30
C MET A 7 -13.68 29.35 2.83
N THR A 8 -14.44 28.48 3.51
CA THR A 8 -13.93 27.21 4.02
C THR A 8 -13.46 26.30 2.87
N ARG A 9 -14.24 26.22 1.78
CA ARG A 9 -13.87 25.45 0.59
C ARG A 9 -12.59 25.95 -0.06
N ARG A 10 -12.44 27.27 -0.26
CA ARG A 10 -11.21 27.86 -0.80
C ARG A 10 -10.00 27.60 0.09
N GLY A 11 -10.18 27.61 1.42
CA GLY A 11 -9.14 27.25 2.38
C GLY A 11 -8.69 25.80 2.21
N ALA A 12 -9.63 24.86 2.12
CA ALA A 12 -9.34 23.44 1.90
C ALA A 12 -8.69 23.18 0.53
N GLU A 13 -9.16 23.84 -0.55
CA GLU A 13 -8.56 23.75 -1.88
C GLU A 13 -7.10 24.27 -1.88
N SER A 14 -6.82 25.33 -1.12
CA SER A 14 -5.46 25.89 -0.98
C SER A 14 -4.54 24.94 -0.18
N GLU A 15 -5.02 24.38 0.93
CA GLU A 15 -4.28 23.40 1.73
C GLU A 15 -3.95 22.17 0.87
N GLN A 16 -4.93 21.68 0.10
CA GLN A 16 -4.75 20.56 -0.80
C GLN A 16 -3.65 20.81 -1.83
N ALA A 17 -3.66 21.97 -2.50
CA ALA A 17 -2.64 22.31 -3.49
C ALA A 17 -1.23 22.38 -2.87
N MET A 18 -1.12 22.86 -1.64
CA MET A 18 0.15 22.90 -0.89
C MET A 18 0.65 21.49 -0.55
N LEU A 19 -0.23 20.59 -0.11
CA LEU A 19 0.10 19.20 0.18
C LEU A 19 0.51 18.44 -1.08
N ASP A 20 -0.18 18.64 -2.20
CA ASP A 20 0.16 18.01 -3.47
C ASP A 20 1.53 18.50 -3.98
N ALA A 21 1.80 19.80 -3.90
CA ALA A 21 3.11 20.36 -4.23
C ALA A 21 4.23 19.82 -3.33
N ALA A 22 3.99 19.70 -2.03
CA ALA A 22 4.95 19.15 -1.07
C ALA A 22 5.22 17.65 -1.35
N ARG A 23 4.17 16.85 -1.59
CA ARG A 23 4.30 15.45 -2.00
C ARG A 23 5.18 15.30 -3.24
N ASP A 24 4.93 16.09 -4.27
CA ASP A 24 5.65 16.00 -5.53
C ASP A 24 7.13 16.40 -5.37
N ILE A 25 7.42 17.44 -4.58
CA ILE A 25 8.79 17.82 -4.25
C ILE A 25 9.50 16.71 -3.47
N LEU A 26 8.83 16.12 -2.47
CA LEU A 26 9.37 14.99 -1.71
C LEU A 26 9.68 13.78 -2.60
N ALA A 27 8.78 13.45 -3.52
CA ALA A 27 8.96 12.33 -4.45
C ALA A 27 10.09 12.57 -5.47
N GLU A 28 10.29 13.83 -5.90
CA GLU A 28 11.29 14.23 -6.88
C GLU A 28 12.69 14.43 -6.29
N ARG A 29 12.77 15.03 -5.10
CA ARG A 29 14.01 15.61 -4.53
C ARG A 29 14.27 15.21 -3.08
N GLY A 30 13.43 14.36 -2.49
CA GLY A 30 13.52 13.95 -1.10
C GLY A 30 13.32 15.10 -0.10
N LEU A 31 13.65 14.83 1.16
CA LEU A 31 13.54 15.83 2.25
C LEU A 31 14.43 17.06 2.04
N GLU A 32 15.60 16.90 1.44
CA GLU A 32 16.53 18.01 1.18
C GLU A 32 15.96 19.04 0.20
N GLY A 33 15.16 18.59 -0.78
CA GLY A 33 14.52 19.46 -1.76
C GLY A 33 13.30 20.21 -1.24
N LEU A 34 12.73 19.78 -0.11
CA LEU A 34 11.54 20.40 0.46
C LEU A 34 11.88 21.59 1.36
N SER A 35 11.27 22.73 1.08
CA SER A 35 11.24 23.92 1.92
C SER A 35 9.90 24.62 1.79
N MET A 36 9.53 25.43 2.79
CA MET A 36 8.31 26.24 2.73
C MET A 36 8.32 27.16 1.50
N ARG A 37 9.50 27.63 1.09
CA ARG A 37 9.69 28.47 -0.09
C ARG A 37 9.48 27.66 -1.39
N SER A 38 10.08 26.45 -1.51
CA SER A 38 9.91 25.62 -2.71
C SER A 38 8.45 25.22 -2.93
N VAL A 39 7.69 24.98 -1.86
CA VAL A 39 6.24 24.73 -1.94
C VAL A 39 5.49 25.98 -2.37
N ALA A 40 5.80 27.14 -1.76
CA ALA A 40 5.17 28.42 -2.11
C ALA A 40 5.38 28.77 -3.58
N ASP A 41 6.62 28.65 -4.07
CA ASP A 41 6.98 28.89 -5.46
C ASP A 41 6.22 27.96 -6.43
N ARG A 42 6.04 26.68 -6.06
CA ARG A 42 5.31 25.69 -6.90
C ARG A 42 3.80 25.97 -6.96
N VAL A 43 3.21 26.44 -5.87
CA VAL A 43 1.76 26.76 -5.79
C VAL A 43 1.46 28.18 -6.29
N GLY A 44 2.48 29.04 -6.43
CA GLY A 44 2.32 30.44 -6.84
C GLY A 44 1.79 31.35 -5.74
N VAL A 45 2.18 31.10 -4.48
CA VAL A 45 1.80 31.90 -3.31
C VAL A 45 3.05 32.40 -2.57
N THR A 46 2.87 33.25 -1.55
CA THR A 46 3.97 33.67 -0.68
C THR A 46 4.28 32.59 0.37
N ALA A 47 5.54 32.48 0.82
CA ALA A 47 5.90 31.57 1.91
C ALA A 47 5.08 31.84 3.18
N THR A 48 4.75 33.12 3.46
CA THR A 48 3.87 33.48 4.58
C THR A 48 2.48 32.84 4.47
N ALA A 49 1.98 32.63 3.25
CA ALA A 49 0.69 31.95 3.06
C ALA A 49 0.76 30.47 3.47
N ILE A 50 1.90 29.79 3.22
CA ILE A 50 2.10 28.40 3.65
C ILE A 50 2.11 28.29 5.18
N TYR A 51 2.80 29.21 5.87
CA TYR A 51 2.86 29.21 7.34
C TYR A 51 1.52 29.40 8.03
N ARG A 52 0.49 29.88 7.34
CA ARG A 52 -0.89 29.95 7.86
C ARG A 52 -1.55 28.58 8.00
N TYR A 53 -1.10 27.59 7.21
CA TYR A 53 -1.63 26.23 7.19
C TYR A 53 -0.72 25.26 7.95
N PHE A 54 0.58 25.44 7.81
CA PHE A 54 1.60 24.53 8.36
C PHE A 54 2.62 25.34 9.15
N PRO A 55 2.79 25.08 10.46
CA PRO A 55 3.71 25.83 11.31
C PRO A 55 5.19 25.66 10.92
N GLY A 56 5.52 24.62 10.13
CA GLY A 56 6.87 24.35 9.66
C GLY A 56 6.95 23.19 8.70
N LYS A 57 8.15 22.90 8.22
CA LYS A 57 8.45 21.83 7.26
C LYS A 57 8.03 20.46 7.81
N GLU A 58 8.33 20.18 9.07
CA GLU A 58 8.02 18.90 9.73
C GLU A 58 6.50 18.64 9.75
N ALA A 59 5.71 19.65 10.16
CA ALA A 59 4.25 19.52 10.17
C ALA A 59 3.68 19.32 8.75
N LEU A 60 4.29 19.96 7.75
CA LEU A 60 3.91 19.77 6.35
C LEU A 60 4.21 18.34 5.88
N VAL A 61 5.40 17.82 6.20
CA VAL A 61 5.80 16.42 5.88
C VAL A 61 4.88 15.44 6.55
N SER A 62 4.65 15.57 7.87
CA SER A 62 3.75 14.69 8.62
C SER A 62 2.36 14.66 8.00
N ARG A 63 1.84 15.80 7.58
CA ARG A 63 0.53 15.88 6.95
C ARG A 63 0.47 15.22 5.58
N VAL A 64 1.55 15.30 4.78
CA VAL A 64 1.67 14.58 3.50
C VAL A 64 1.70 13.06 3.73
N VAL A 65 2.48 12.60 4.70
CA VAL A 65 2.60 11.18 5.07
C VAL A 65 1.27 10.63 5.58
N GLU A 66 0.63 11.32 6.53
CA GLU A 66 -0.69 10.97 7.06
C GLU A 66 -1.71 10.79 5.93
N ARG A 67 -1.78 11.74 5.02
CA ARG A 67 -2.69 11.69 3.87
C ARG A 67 -2.39 10.53 2.92
N GLY A 68 -1.12 10.27 2.71
CA GLY A 68 -0.68 9.12 1.90
C GLY A 68 -1.14 7.80 2.49
N PHE A 69 -0.95 7.60 3.79
CA PHE A 69 -1.42 6.40 4.47
C PHE A 69 -2.94 6.29 4.56
N GLN A 70 -3.66 7.40 4.76
CA GLN A 70 -5.12 7.42 4.69
C GLN A 70 -5.61 6.91 3.35
N ARG A 71 -5.07 7.46 2.25
CA ARG A 71 -5.40 7.03 0.88
C ARG A 71 -5.02 5.57 0.62
N PHE A 72 -3.86 5.14 1.07
CA PHE A 72 -3.44 3.75 0.99
C PHE A 72 -4.41 2.82 1.72
N GLY A 73 -4.79 3.17 2.96
CA GLY A 73 -5.77 2.43 3.73
C GLY A 73 -7.15 2.34 3.07
N GLU A 74 -7.60 3.39 2.37
CA GLU A 74 -8.83 3.38 1.57
C GLU A 74 -8.77 2.31 0.47
N TYR A 75 -7.68 2.27 -0.30
CA TYR A 75 -7.49 1.24 -1.34
C TYR A 75 -7.59 -0.17 -0.79
N LEU A 76 -6.95 -0.42 0.35
CA LEU A 76 -6.95 -1.74 0.98
C LEU A 76 -8.33 -2.11 1.55
N ARG A 77 -8.99 -1.19 2.26
CA ARG A 77 -10.33 -1.44 2.84
C ARG A 77 -11.34 -1.72 1.75
N ASP A 78 -11.42 -0.86 0.74
CA ASP A 78 -12.35 -1.00 -0.37
C ASP A 78 -12.18 -2.35 -1.10
N ALA A 79 -10.95 -2.81 -1.28
CA ALA A 79 -10.68 -4.10 -1.89
C ALA A 79 -11.07 -5.26 -0.94
N GLY A 80 -10.68 -5.16 0.33
CA GLY A 80 -10.95 -6.19 1.32
C GLY A 80 -12.44 -6.40 1.60
N GLU A 81 -13.24 -5.34 1.60
CA GLU A 81 -14.69 -5.41 1.88
C GLU A 81 -15.50 -6.14 0.80
N ARG A 82 -14.94 -6.32 -0.39
CA ARG A 82 -15.58 -7.04 -1.50
C ARG A 82 -15.46 -8.55 -1.41
N HIS A 83 -14.69 -9.04 -0.45
CA HIS A 83 -14.42 -10.47 -0.28
C HIS A 83 -14.76 -10.95 1.12
N PRO A 84 -15.20 -12.22 1.28
CA PRO A 84 -15.54 -12.75 2.58
C PRO A 84 -14.38 -12.71 3.57
N HIS A 85 -14.68 -12.41 4.84
CA HIS A 85 -13.73 -12.58 5.92
C HIS A 85 -13.23 -14.03 6.00
N GLY A 86 -11.96 -14.20 6.29
CA GLY A 86 -11.35 -15.53 6.38
C GLY A 86 -11.06 -16.21 5.05
N SER A 87 -11.26 -15.54 3.91
CA SER A 87 -10.96 -16.09 2.59
C SER A 87 -9.56 -15.74 2.08
N LEU A 88 -8.97 -16.58 1.24
CA LEU A 88 -7.71 -16.29 0.56
C LEU A 88 -7.88 -15.20 -0.49
N GLU A 89 -9.07 -15.08 -1.07
CA GLU A 89 -9.44 -14.03 -2.03
C GLU A 89 -9.32 -12.65 -1.41
N ARG A 90 -9.70 -12.49 -0.13
CA ARG A 90 -9.53 -11.24 0.61
C ARG A 90 -8.06 -10.85 0.73
N ILE A 91 -7.19 -11.79 1.06
CA ILE A 91 -5.74 -11.56 1.16
C ILE A 91 -5.17 -11.16 -0.20
N ASN A 92 -5.55 -11.86 -1.26
CA ASN A 92 -5.12 -11.53 -2.62
C ASN A 92 -5.57 -10.13 -3.04
N ALA A 93 -6.82 -9.77 -2.76
CA ALA A 93 -7.37 -8.46 -3.06
C ALA A 93 -6.64 -7.31 -2.34
N LEU A 94 -6.18 -7.53 -1.10
CA LEU A 94 -5.33 -6.56 -0.39
C LEU A 94 -3.99 -6.36 -1.12
N GLY A 95 -3.36 -7.42 -1.59
CA GLY A 95 -2.11 -7.34 -2.36
C GLY A 95 -2.30 -6.65 -3.71
N GLU A 96 -3.39 -6.95 -4.44
CA GLU A 96 -3.74 -6.25 -5.69
C GLU A 96 -4.01 -4.77 -5.46
N ALA A 97 -4.69 -4.41 -4.38
CA ALA A 97 -4.94 -3.02 -4.00
C ALA A 97 -3.65 -2.27 -3.66
N TYR A 98 -2.71 -2.95 -3.00
CA TYR A 98 -1.37 -2.42 -2.74
C TYR A 98 -0.64 -2.09 -4.05
N LEU A 99 -0.57 -3.04 -4.98
CA LEU A 99 0.04 -2.84 -6.30
C LEU A 99 -0.64 -1.69 -7.05
N ARG A 100 -1.98 -1.68 -7.11
CA ARG A 100 -2.75 -0.64 -7.77
C ARG A 100 -2.48 0.74 -7.16
N PHE A 101 -2.50 0.86 -5.82
CA PHE A 101 -2.16 2.11 -5.15
C PHE A 101 -0.78 2.63 -5.58
N ALA A 102 0.22 1.76 -5.59
CA ALA A 102 1.59 2.12 -5.95
C ALA A 102 1.71 2.60 -7.41
N LEU A 103 1.04 1.93 -8.34
CA LEU A 103 1.07 2.30 -9.77
C LEU A 103 0.32 3.61 -10.03
N GLU A 104 -0.83 3.81 -9.40
CA GLU A 104 -1.68 5.00 -9.59
C GLU A 104 -1.20 6.20 -8.76
N ASN A 105 -0.46 5.99 -7.68
CA ASN A 105 -0.05 7.03 -6.73
C ASN A 105 1.46 6.98 -6.44
N GLN A 106 2.29 6.90 -7.50
CA GLN A 106 3.75 6.72 -7.39
C GLN A 106 4.44 7.76 -6.49
N ALA A 107 3.99 9.02 -6.52
CA ALA A 107 4.54 10.06 -5.67
C ALA A 107 4.30 9.77 -4.18
N TYR A 108 3.07 9.37 -3.81
CA TYR A 108 2.77 8.93 -2.44
C TYR A 108 3.56 7.68 -2.08
N PHE A 109 3.60 6.67 -2.96
CA PHE A 109 4.36 5.45 -2.70
C PHE A 109 5.82 5.74 -2.37
N ARG A 110 6.48 6.61 -3.17
CA ARG A 110 7.87 7.03 -2.89
C ARG A 110 7.99 7.75 -1.55
N VAL A 111 7.08 8.67 -1.24
CA VAL A 111 7.11 9.39 0.05
C VAL A 111 6.92 8.43 1.22
N LEU A 112 5.95 7.51 1.14
CA LEU A 112 5.62 6.59 2.23
C LEU A 112 6.70 5.54 2.52
N PHE A 113 7.39 5.05 1.49
CA PHE A 113 8.27 3.89 1.62
C PHE A 113 9.76 4.18 1.34
N SER A 114 10.12 5.41 0.92
CA SER A 114 11.51 5.80 0.69
C SER A 114 12.04 6.81 1.70
N LEU A 115 11.17 7.49 2.45
CA LEU A 115 11.60 8.36 3.54
C LEU A 115 11.90 7.53 4.78
N ASP A 116 12.99 7.86 5.46
CA ASP A 116 13.25 7.33 6.79
C ASP A 116 12.23 7.93 7.76
N HIS A 117 11.19 7.17 8.04
CA HIS A 117 10.18 7.55 9.02
C HIS A 117 10.72 7.22 10.41
N SER A 118 11.49 8.12 11.00
CA SER A 118 11.96 8.02 12.38
C SER A 118 10.80 8.02 13.40
N ASP A 119 9.61 8.40 12.98
CA ASP A 119 8.40 8.44 13.80
C ASP A 119 7.52 7.21 13.55
N ARG A 120 7.99 6.04 14.03
CA ARG A 120 7.21 4.80 14.02
C ARG A 120 5.87 4.94 14.74
N GLN A 121 5.82 5.75 15.80
CA GLN A 121 4.62 5.97 16.60
C GLN A 121 3.49 6.58 15.73
N ALA A 122 3.82 7.54 14.88
CA ALA A 122 2.84 8.15 13.98
C ALA A 122 2.24 7.15 12.99
N ILE A 123 2.99 6.11 12.59
CA ILE A 123 2.49 5.04 11.70
C ILE A 123 1.64 4.04 12.50
N GLU A 124 2.03 3.71 13.72
CA GLU A 124 1.27 2.81 14.61
C GLU A 124 -0.07 3.42 15.04
N ASP A 125 -0.12 4.75 15.20
CA ASP A 125 -1.33 5.50 15.55
C ASP A 125 -2.30 5.67 14.36
N LEU A 126 -1.87 5.31 13.12
CA LEU A 126 -2.76 5.35 11.97
C LEU A 126 -3.84 4.25 12.06
N PRO A 127 -5.05 4.52 11.56
CA PRO A 127 -6.05 3.48 11.40
C PRO A 127 -5.43 2.27 10.66
N ASP A 128 -5.60 1.10 11.25
CA ASP A 128 -5.07 -0.16 10.68
C ASP A 128 -3.53 -0.26 10.57
N GLY A 129 -2.76 0.53 11.36
CA GLY A 129 -1.30 0.46 11.40
C GLY A 129 -0.65 0.65 10.02
N GLY A 130 -1.13 1.65 9.25
CA GLY A 130 -0.61 1.93 7.91
C GLY A 130 -0.85 0.82 6.87
N GLY A 131 -1.87 -0.02 7.07
CA GLY A 131 -2.26 -1.12 6.17
C GLY A 131 -1.74 -2.51 6.59
N HIS A 132 -0.65 -2.60 7.35
CA HIS A 132 -0.14 -3.88 7.86
C HIS A 132 -1.15 -4.58 8.77
N GLY A 133 -1.85 -3.84 9.62
CA GLY A 133 -2.90 -4.37 10.49
C GLY A 133 -4.06 -5.01 9.73
N LEU A 134 -4.45 -4.47 8.57
CA LEU A 134 -5.48 -5.06 7.71
C LEU A 134 -5.03 -6.43 7.17
N LEU A 135 -3.82 -6.50 6.65
CA LEU A 135 -3.25 -7.75 6.14
C LEU A 135 -3.13 -8.80 7.25
N ARG A 136 -2.59 -8.42 8.41
CA ARG A 136 -2.45 -9.31 9.55
C ARG A 136 -3.79 -9.88 10.02
N ARG A 137 -4.84 -9.05 10.12
CA ARG A 137 -6.19 -9.52 10.45
C ARG A 137 -6.72 -10.52 9.44
N ALA A 138 -6.57 -10.23 8.13
CA ALA A 138 -7.01 -11.14 7.08
C ALA A 138 -6.28 -12.50 7.15
N VAL A 139 -5.00 -12.51 7.49
CA VAL A 139 -4.21 -13.74 7.72
C VAL A 139 -4.74 -14.53 8.91
N VAL A 140 -5.00 -13.87 10.05
CA VAL A 140 -5.58 -14.52 11.25
C VAL A 140 -6.92 -15.14 10.92
N GLU A 141 -7.82 -14.38 10.30
CA GLU A 141 -9.15 -14.84 9.89
C GLU A 141 -9.09 -16.07 8.95
N ALA A 142 -8.15 -16.08 8.00
CA ALA A 142 -7.96 -17.20 7.07
C ALA A 142 -7.41 -18.46 7.77
N MET A 143 -6.55 -18.29 8.77
CA MET A 143 -6.08 -19.41 9.62
C MET A 143 -7.21 -19.97 10.50
N GLU A 144 -8.03 -19.09 11.09
CA GLU A 144 -9.19 -19.49 11.90
C GLU A 144 -10.26 -20.20 11.08
N ALA A 145 -10.51 -19.73 9.85
CA ALA A 145 -11.41 -20.38 8.88
C ALA A 145 -10.86 -21.72 8.33
N GLY A 146 -9.60 -22.06 8.62
CA GLY A 146 -8.97 -23.31 8.19
C GLY A 146 -8.60 -23.34 6.70
N VAL A 147 -8.70 -22.24 5.96
CA VAL A 147 -8.30 -22.14 4.54
C VAL A 147 -6.81 -21.88 4.37
N MET A 148 -6.17 -21.35 5.42
CA MET A 148 -4.73 -21.17 5.50
C MET A 148 -4.13 -22.05 6.59
N ARG A 149 -2.98 -22.66 6.33
CA ARG A 149 -2.25 -23.45 7.33
C ARG A 149 -1.89 -22.59 8.55
N ARG A 150 -1.97 -23.18 9.73
CA ARG A 150 -1.58 -22.49 10.98
C ARG A 150 -0.07 -22.23 11.00
N ALA A 151 0.31 -21.00 11.23
CA ALA A 151 1.67 -20.51 11.42
C ALA A 151 1.62 -19.26 12.31
N ASP A 152 2.76 -18.64 12.57
CA ASP A 152 2.77 -17.32 13.22
C ASP A 152 2.20 -16.26 12.26
N PRO A 153 1.06 -15.60 12.62
CA PRO A 153 0.39 -14.67 11.71
C PRO A 153 1.24 -13.45 11.33
N GLU A 154 2.10 -13.00 12.23
CA GLU A 154 2.99 -11.85 11.98
C GLU A 154 4.03 -12.21 10.92
N THR A 155 4.65 -13.38 11.04
CA THR A 155 5.62 -13.88 10.05
C THR A 155 4.98 -14.04 8.69
N VAL A 156 3.74 -14.56 8.61
CA VAL A 156 3.03 -14.73 7.34
C VAL A 156 2.66 -13.38 6.74
N ALA A 157 2.13 -12.46 7.53
CA ALA A 157 1.80 -11.13 7.06
C ALA A 157 3.05 -10.39 6.53
N MET A 158 4.17 -10.47 7.26
CA MET A 158 5.45 -9.89 6.84
C MET A 158 5.97 -10.50 5.54
N TYR A 159 5.87 -11.83 5.38
CA TYR A 159 6.24 -12.51 4.14
C TYR A 159 5.40 -12.01 2.95
N LEU A 160 4.08 -11.98 3.08
CA LEU A 160 3.17 -11.53 2.03
C LEU A 160 3.42 -10.06 1.66
N TRP A 161 3.64 -9.22 2.67
CA TRP A 161 4.00 -7.82 2.44
C TRP A 161 5.33 -7.70 1.70
N SER A 162 6.37 -8.41 2.14
CA SER A 162 7.70 -8.35 1.54
C SER A 162 7.68 -8.76 0.06
N VAL A 163 6.94 -9.83 -0.29
CA VAL A 163 6.78 -10.27 -1.68
C VAL A 163 6.09 -9.19 -2.52
N THR A 164 4.97 -8.65 -2.03
CA THR A 164 4.21 -7.61 -2.75
C THR A 164 5.01 -6.32 -2.87
N HIS A 165 5.65 -5.88 -1.78
CA HIS A 165 6.47 -4.66 -1.77
C HIS A 165 7.69 -4.79 -2.70
N GLY A 166 8.35 -5.94 -2.70
CA GLY A 166 9.47 -6.23 -3.61
C GLY A 166 9.04 -6.15 -5.07
N LEU A 167 7.91 -6.76 -5.42
CA LEU A 167 7.33 -6.68 -6.76
C LEU A 167 7.03 -5.24 -7.17
N VAL A 168 6.35 -4.48 -6.30
CA VAL A 168 6.03 -3.07 -6.56
C VAL A 168 7.29 -2.24 -6.76
N THR A 169 8.26 -2.40 -5.87
CA THR A 169 9.54 -1.68 -5.96
C THR A 169 10.26 -1.97 -7.27
N LEU A 170 10.36 -3.24 -7.66
CA LEU A 170 10.95 -3.64 -8.94
C LEU A 170 10.18 -3.06 -10.13
N SER A 171 8.84 -3.05 -10.07
CA SER A 171 8.00 -2.48 -11.13
C SER A 171 8.21 -0.99 -11.32
N LEU A 172 8.42 -0.24 -10.23
CA LEU A 172 8.61 1.21 -10.28
C LEU A 172 10.06 1.64 -10.57
N THR A 173 11.05 0.79 -10.23
CA THR A 173 12.47 1.12 -10.38
C THR A 173 13.10 0.50 -11.61
N CYS A 174 12.76 -0.74 -11.92
CA CYS A 174 13.36 -1.51 -13.03
C CYS A 174 12.50 -1.52 -14.29
N ARG A 175 11.29 -0.96 -14.24
CA ARG A 175 10.34 -1.00 -15.37
C ARG A 175 10.26 -2.41 -15.96
N ILE A 176 9.70 -3.33 -15.18
CA ILE A 176 9.64 -4.78 -15.54
C ILE A 176 9.06 -4.99 -16.94
N ASP A 177 8.11 -4.17 -17.37
CA ASP A 177 7.52 -4.14 -18.71
C ASP A 177 8.52 -3.82 -19.83
N GLU A 178 9.63 -3.16 -19.51
CA GLU A 178 10.72 -2.82 -20.46
C GLU A 178 11.93 -3.74 -20.34
N CYS A 179 11.99 -4.62 -19.33
CA CYS A 179 13.12 -5.51 -19.07
C CYS A 179 13.15 -6.67 -20.09
N PRO A 180 14.21 -6.81 -20.91
CA PRO A 180 14.28 -7.84 -21.94
C PRO A 180 14.13 -9.27 -21.42
N GLU A 181 14.59 -9.55 -20.21
CA GLU A 181 14.54 -10.84 -19.57
C GLU A 181 13.10 -11.32 -19.31
N PHE A 182 12.15 -10.38 -19.11
CA PHE A 182 10.74 -10.70 -18.88
C PHE A 182 9.88 -10.71 -20.15
N ARG A 183 10.43 -10.29 -21.32
CA ARG A 183 9.68 -10.22 -22.58
C ARG A 183 9.37 -11.57 -23.24
N HIS A 184 9.95 -12.64 -22.76
CA HIS A 184 9.85 -13.97 -23.40
C HIS A 184 8.93 -14.95 -22.67
N GLY A 185 8.24 -14.51 -21.60
CA GLY A 185 7.33 -15.32 -20.80
C GLY A 185 5.85 -14.92 -20.98
N PRO A 186 4.93 -15.66 -20.32
CA PRO A 186 3.52 -15.31 -20.28
C PRO A 186 3.22 -14.07 -19.43
N VAL A 187 4.22 -13.52 -18.76
CA VAL A 187 4.13 -12.36 -17.88
C VAL A 187 4.48 -11.11 -18.69
N THR A 188 3.52 -10.21 -18.86
CA THR A 188 3.68 -9.02 -19.68
C THR A 188 3.75 -7.71 -18.86
N GLY A 189 3.59 -7.79 -17.53
CA GLY A 189 3.65 -6.64 -16.66
C GLY A 189 3.47 -6.95 -15.18
N PRO A 190 3.46 -5.92 -14.33
CA PRO A 190 3.37 -6.07 -12.88
C PRO A 190 2.13 -6.83 -12.39
N VAL A 191 1.01 -6.66 -13.08
CA VAL A 191 -0.27 -7.32 -12.72
C VAL A 191 -0.19 -8.82 -12.98
N ASP A 192 0.34 -9.23 -14.14
CA ASP A 192 0.51 -10.65 -14.47
C ASP A 192 1.51 -11.31 -13.52
N LEU A 193 2.60 -10.61 -13.18
CA LEU A 193 3.59 -11.12 -12.24
C LEU A 193 3.01 -11.26 -10.83
N PHE A 194 2.18 -10.32 -10.40
CA PHE A 194 1.47 -10.43 -9.13
C PHE A 194 0.54 -11.66 -9.10
N ALA A 195 -0.22 -11.89 -10.17
CA ALA A 195 -1.10 -13.04 -10.28
C ALA A 195 -0.32 -14.37 -10.23
N ALA A 196 0.84 -14.44 -10.91
CA ALA A 196 1.73 -15.59 -10.86
C ALA A 196 2.29 -15.83 -9.44
N PHE A 197 2.74 -14.78 -8.76
CA PHE A 197 3.21 -14.87 -7.36
C PHE A 197 2.08 -15.31 -6.42
N GLY A 198 0.85 -14.81 -6.64
CA GLY A 198 -0.33 -15.21 -5.88
C GLY A 198 -0.61 -16.71 -5.97
N SER A 199 -0.33 -17.37 -7.10
CA SER A 199 -0.45 -18.82 -7.22
C SER A 199 0.58 -19.55 -6.36
N PHE A 200 1.86 -19.16 -6.39
CA PHE A 200 2.90 -19.77 -5.57
C PHE A 200 2.64 -19.61 -4.07
N VAL A 201 2.17 -18.41 -3.65
CA VAL A 201 1.78 -18.14 -2.26
C VAL A 201 0.61 -19.03 -1.84
N ARG A 202 -0.42 -19.15 -2.68
CA ARG A 202 -1.60 -19.99 -2.43
C ARG A 202 -1.20 -21.44 -2.27
N ASP A 203 -0.42 -21.98 -3.20
CA ASP A 203 0.02 -23.37 -3.19
C ASP A 203 0.90 -23.69 -1.96
N GLY A 204 1.65 -22.70 -1.47
CA GLY A 204 2.49 -22.84 -0.29
C GLY A 204 1.77 -22.66 1.05
N LEU A 205 0.71 -21.84 1.11
CA LEU A 205 0.04 -21.45 2.35
C LEU A 205 -1.37 -22.00 2.52
N ALA A 206 -2.06 -22.39 1.44
CA ALA A 206 -3.39 -22.99 1.55
C ALA A 206 -3.32 -24.35 2.25
N THR A 207 -4.36 -24.68 3.01
CA THR A 207 -4.53 -26.03 3.50
C THR A 207 -4.80 -26.95 2.31
N ARG A 208 -4.05 -28.04 2.20
CA ARG A 208 -4.42 -29.11 1.25
C ARG A 208 -5.72 -29.71 1.73
N ALA A 209 -6.72 -29.81 0.86
CA ALA A 209 -7.88 -30.65 1.14
C ALA A 209 -7.38 -32.05 1.53
N ALA A 210 -7.84 -32.55 2.68
CA ALA A 210 -7.50 -33.91 3.11
C ALA A 210 -7.77 -34.85 1.94
N GLY A 211 -6.71 -35.41 1.35
CA GLY A 211 -6.81 -36.30 0.21
C GLY A 211 -7.80 -37.41 0.54
N SER A 212 -8.79 -37.58 -0.30
CA SER A 212 -9.67 -38.77 -0.31
C SER A 212 -8.77 -39.99 -0.14
N GLY A 213 -8.93 -40.65 1.00
CA GLY A 213 -8.08 -41.75 1.42
C GLY A 213 -7.95 -42.76 0.31
N GLY A 214 -6.71 -43.08 -0.06
CA GLY A 214 -6.42 -44.21 -0.89
C GLY A 214 -7.02 -45.47 -0.24
N GLU A 215 -7.98 -46.04 -0.89
CA GLU A 215 -8.41 -47.41 -0.63
C GLU A 215 -7.17 -48.29 -0.62
N ARG A 216 -6.75 -48.70 0.57
CA ARG A 216 -5.86 -49.84 0.69
C ARG A 216 -6.66 -51.05 0.20
N ASN A 217 -6.38 -51.47 -1.01
CA ASN A 217 -6.81 -52.73 -1.52
C ASN A 217 -6.08 -53.83 -0.71
N GLU A 218 -6.68 -54.28 0.39
CA GLU A 218 -6.37 -55.55 1.00
C GLU A 218 -7.01 -56.62 0.14
N GLY A 219 -6.32 -57.00 -0.92
CA GLY A 219 -6.57 -58.19 -1.70
C GLY A 219 -5.83 -59.37 -1.07
N GLY A 220 -6.55 -60.18 -0.30
CA GLY A 220 -6.08 -61.42 0.25
C GLY A 220 -5.90 -62.53 -0.80
N ALA A 221 -5.15 -63.43 -0.43
CA ALA A 221 -5.00 -64.84 -0.67
C ALA A 221 -3.55 -65.25 -0.81
#